data_46ee5211fd2a336b50e7fe046e78b907
#
_entry.id   46ee5211fd2a336b50e7fe046e78b907
#
_cell.length_a   1.000
_cell.length_b   1.000
_cell.length_c   1.000
_cell.angle_alpha   90.00
_cell.angle_beta   90.00
_cell.angle_gamma   90.00
#
_symmetry.space_group_name_H-M   'P 1'
#
loop_
_entity.id
_entity.type
_entity.pdbx_description
1 polymer ?
#
loop_
_entity_poly.entity_id
_entity_poly.type
_entity_poly.pdbx_seq_one_letter_code
_entity_poly.pdbx_strand_id
1 'polypeptide(L)'
;GGARWGKGAGEGRVRRTGGDGRRRAPARWYTRRGRSIHRDPVEDTTEIEPGLSISGQAVPPMIAEVRPEFLTESGRVVYGGGGITPDVLVGPETLAPAEVEGVRNLFPRFGRFSLALFNFAVEYVREHPALETGFSVSDADLEQLFASLPEWEAEVSREDFDLALRFVRYQLEREIAIQ
;
A
#
# COMPACT_ATOMS: atom_id res chain seq x y z
N GLY A 1 27.11 19.19 -20.97
CA GLY A 1 27.74 18.48 -19.86
C GLY A 1 26.65 17.70 -19.10
N GLY A 2 26.58 16.38 -19.37
CA GLY A 2 25.55 15.53 -18.82
C GLY A 2 25.60 15.43 -17.29
N ALA A 3 24.44 15.46 -16.64
CA ALA A 3 24.30 15.15 -15.25
C ALA A 3 24.77 13.70 -15.00
N ARG A 4 25.91 13.55 -14.32
CA ARG A 4 26.37 12.23 -13.86
C ARG A 4 25.52 11.86 -12.65
N TRP A 5 24.70 10.87 -12.81
CA TRP A 5 24.06 10.14 -11.74
C TRP A 5 25.13 9.29 -11.04
N GLY A 6 25.85 9.86 -10.09
CA GLY A 6 26.75 9.12 -9.23
C GLY A 6 25.96 8.42 -8.14
N LYS A 7 26.32 7.16 -7.82
CA LYS A 7 25.92 6.49 -6.59
C LYS A 7 26.10 7.47 -5.42
N GLY A 8 25.00 7.99 -4.87
CA GLY A 8 25.07 8.97 -3.81
C GLY A 8 25.55 8.35 -2.52
N ALA A 9 26.50 8.94 -1.89
CA ALA A 9 27.17 8.65 -0.65
C ALA A 9 28.24 7.54 -0.72
N GLY A 10 29.47 7.90 -0.38
CA GLY A 10 30.53 6.94 -0.08
C GLY A 10 30.13 6.09 1.11
N GLU A 11 30.02 4.76 0.94
CA GLU A 11 29.75 3.83 2.02
C GLU A 11 31.03 3.63 2.85
N GLY A 12 31.06 4.12 4.07
CA GLY A 12 32.10 3.82 5.06
C GLY A 12 31.69 2.62 5.92
N ARG A 13 32.56 1.63 6.01
CA ARG A 13 32.36 0.47 6.90
C ARG A 13 32.97 0.77 8.25
N VAL A 14 32.16 1.03 9.27
CA VAL A 14 32.63 1.20 10.66
C VAL A 14 32.54 -0.16 11.35
N ARG A 15 33.69 -0.73 11.71
CA ARG A 15 33.74 -1.94 12.54
C ARG A 15 33.51 -1.56 14.02
N ARG A 16 32.60 -2.23 14.67
CA ARG A 16 32.44 -2.21 16.11
C ARG A 16 33.22 -3.37 16.74
N THR A 17 33.73 -3.14 17.97
CA THR A 17 34.32 -4.20 18.81
C THR A 17 33.20 -5.23 19.10
N GLY A 18 33.28 -6.41 18.47
CA GLY A 18 32.24 -7.46 18.58
C GLY A 18 31.78 -8.04 17.23
N GLY A 19 32.44 -7.66 16.12
CA GLY A 19 32.21 -8.32 14.80
C GLY A 19 31.04 -7.79 13.98
N ASP A 20 30.18 -6.95 14.54
CA ASP A 20 29.06 -6.34 13.81
C ASP A 20 29.49 -5.05 13.10
N GLY A 21 29.36 -5.02 11.80
CA GLY A 21 29.75 -3.89 10.94
C GLY A 21 28.54 -3.14 10.42
N ARG A 22 28.32 -1.91 10.88
CA ARG A 22 27.32 -1.01 10.28
C ARG A 22 27.89 -0.23 9.11
N ARG A 23 27.19 -0.24 7.99
CA ARG A 23 27.46 0.66 6.87
C ARG A 23 26.85 2.04 7.18
N ARG A 24 27.67 3.07 7.13
CA ARG A 24 27.21 4.46 7.22
C ARG A 24 27.58 5.19 5.94
N ALA A 25 26.67 6.01 5.46
CA ALA A 25 26.95 6.96 4.39
C ALA A 25 27.38 8.31 5.02
N PRO A 26 28.69 8.60 5.09
CA PRO A 26 29.21 9.76 5.81
C PRO A 26 29.04 11.08 5.06
N ALA A 27 28.63 11.06 3.79
CA ALA A 27 28.54 12.25 2.96
C ALA A 27 27.17 12.40 2.29
N ARG A 28 26.70 13.63 2.19
CA ARG A 28 25.50 14.01 1.44
C ARG A 28 25.91 14.56 0.08
N TRP A 29 25.16 14.21 -0.93
CA TRP A 29 25.34 14.74 -2.27
C TRP A 29 24.38 15.90 -2.52
N TYR A 30 24.94 16.94 -3.12
CA TYR A 30 24.19 18.12 -3.50
C TYR A 30 24.32 18.34 -5.00
N THR A 31 23.24 18.78 -5.63
CA THR A 31 23.30 19.28 -7.00
C THR A 31 24.10 20.60 -7.03
N ARG A 32 24.46 21.09 -8.24
CA ARG A 32 25.14 22.40 -8.39
C ARG A 32 24.39 23.56 -7.76
N ARG A 33 23.06 23.45 -7.61
CA ARG A 33 22.18 24.45 -6.97
C ARG A 33 21.89 24.17 -5.49
N GLY A 34 22.68 23.31 -4.85
CA GLY A 34 22.58 23.04 -3.41
C GLY A 34 21.42 22.10 -3.00
N ARG A 35 20.67 21.52 -3.93
CA ARG A 35 19.60 20.56 -3.61
C ARG A 35 20.20 19.24 -3.17
N SER A 36 19.83 18.76 -1.98
CA SER A 36 20.10 17.39 -1.54
C SER A 36 18.96 16.46 -1.93
N ILE A 37 19.30 15.26 -2.42
CA ILE A 37 18.36 14.17 -2.66
C ILE A 37 18.29 13.17 -1.48
N HIS A 38 19.04 13.44 -0.41
CA HIS A 38 18.94 12.64 0.82
C HIS A 38 17.60 12.85 1.50
N ARG A 39 17.01 11.76 1.98
CA ARG A 39 15.88 11.80 2.88
C ARG A 39 16.42 11.80 4.31
N ASP A 40 16.21 12.87 5.03
CA ASP A 40 16.51 12.92 6.45
C ASP A 40 15.52 12.02 7.20
N PRO A 41 15.96 11.31 8.26
CA PRO A 41 15.03 10.65 9.16
C PRO A 41 14.07 11.72 9.71
N VAL A 42 12.78 11.48 9.58
CA VAL A 42 11.77 12.36 10.18
C VAL A 42 11.82 12.10 11.68
N GLU A 43 12.26 13.08 12.46
CA GLU A 43 12.41 12.96 13.94
C GLU A 43 11.06 13.04 14.67
N ASP A 44 10.02 13.59 14.02
CA ASP A 44 8.67 13.71 14.57
C ASP A 44 7.65 13.05 13.64
N THR A 45 7.52 11.75 13.75
CA THR A 45 6.28 11.11 13.32
C THR A 45 5.27 11.31 14.46
N THR A 46 4.44 12.34 14.36
CA THR A 46 3.10 12.28 14.94
C THR A 46 2.56 10.90 14.56
N GLU A 47 2.11 10.12 15.54
CA GLU A 47 1.54 8.78 15.35
C GLU A 47 0.25 8.89 14.52
N ILE A 48 0.40 9.17 13.22
CA ILE A 48 -0.72 9.10 12.29
C ILE A 48 -0.82 7.63 11.91
N GLU A 49 -1.94 7.02 12.28
CA GLU A 49 -2.20 5.63 11.93
C GLU A 49 -2.09 5.45 10.40
N PRO A 50 -1.42 4.39 9.95
CA PRO A 50 -1.34 4.10 8.53
C PRO A 50 -2.73 3.81 7.98
N GLY A 51 -3.03 4.32 6.80
CA GLY A 51 -4.22 3.95 6.05
C GLY A 51 -4.18 2.48 5.64
N LEU A 52 -5.30 1.95 5.20
CA LEU A 52 -5.40 0.61 4.61
C LEU A 52 -5.76 0.74 3.13
N SER A 53 -5.02 0.04 2.27
CA SER A 53 -5.37 -0.05 0.85
C SER A 53 -6.51 -1.05 0.64
N ILE A 54 -7.16 -0.96 -0.52
CA ILE A 54 -8.18 -1.94 -0.93
C ILE A 54 -7.64 -3.38 -0.99
N SER A 55 -6.32 -3.55 -1.18
CA SER A 55 -5.67 -4.86 -1.14
C SER A 55 -5.33 -5.35 0.26
N GLY A 56 -5.61 -4.57 1.32
CA GLY A 56 -5.30 -4.91 2.70
C GLY A 56 -3.87 -4.57 3.15
N GLN A 57 -3.12 -3.80 2.37
CA GLN A 57 -1.77 -3.37 2.75
C GLN A 57 -1.81 -2.05 3.52
N ALA A 58 -0.96 -1.92 4.54
CA ALA A 58 -0.79 -0.67 5.24
C ALA A 58 -0.19 0.40 4.30
N VAL A 59 -0.86 1.54 4.22
CA VAL A 59 -0.42 2.69 3.42
C VAL A 59 0.12 3.75 4.37
N PRO A 60 1.42 4.07 4.29
CA PRO A 60 2.00 5.12 5.12
C PRO A 60 1.25 6.43 4.93
N PRO A 61 1.04 7.23 5.98
CA PRO A 61 0.42 8.54 5.85
C PRO A 61 1.28 9.43 4.94
N MET A 62 0.63 10.14 4.01
CA MET A 62 1.28 11.17 3.22
C MET A 62 1.44 12.42 4.09
N ILE A 63 2.59 12.54 4.76
CA ILE A 63 2.92 13.73 5.52
C ILE A 63 3.32 14.81 4.51
N ALA A 64 2.60 15.92 4.51
CA ALA A 64 3.00 17.12 3.76
C ALA A 64 4.22 17.74 4.46
N GLU A 65 5.41 17.27 4.13
CA GLU A 65 6.64 17.88 4.61
C GLU A 65 6.83 19.23 3.92
N VAL A 66 7.07 20.28 4.71
CA VAL A 66 7.56 21.55 4.17
C VAL A 66 8.99 21.33 3.69
N ARG A 67 9.19 21.26 2.38
CA ARG A 67 10.48 21.01 1.75
C ARG A 67 11.01 22.26 1.10
N PRO A 68 12.33 22.51 1.16
CA PRO A 68 12.93 23.63 0.43
C PRO A 68 12.75 23.46 -1.09
N GLU A 69 12.33 24.53 -1.74
CA GLU A 69 12.14 24.57 -3.19
C GLU A 69 13.46 24.94 -3.90
N PHE A 70 13.70 24.29 -5.01
CA PHE A 70 14.83 24.55 -5.91
C PHE A 70 14.33 24.61 -7.35
N LEU A 71 14.98 25.40 -8.18
CA LEU A 71 14.68 25.47 -9.60
C LEU A 71 15.68 24.62 -10.40
N THR A 72 15.22 23.86 -11.36
CA THR A 72 16.08 23.23 -12.37
C THR A 72 16.65 24.27 -13.33
N GLU A 73 17.59 23.89 -14.18
CA GLU A 73 18.12 24.77 -15.24
C GLU A 73 17.03 25.24 -16.21
N SER A 74 15.99 24.41 -16.42
CA SER A 74 14.82 24.72 -17.24
C SER A 74 13.72 25.49 -16.49
N GLY A 75 13.96 25.93 -15.24
CA GLY A 75 13.00 26.71 -14.45
C GLY A 75 11.90 25.89 -13.76
N ARG A 76 11.95 24.55 -13.80
CA ARG A 76 10.98 23.68 -13.09
C ARG A 76 11.27 23.67 -11.60
N VAL A 77 10.22 23.81 -10.77
CA VAL A 77 10.32 23.65 -9.32
C VAL A 77 10.54 22.19 -8.97
N VAL A 78 11.49 21.93 -8.10
CA VAL A 78 11.79 20.62 -7.52
C VAL A 78 12.09 20.77 -6.02
N TYR A 79 11.75 19.77 -5.23
CA TYR A 79 11.90 19.81 -3.77
C TYR A 79 13.16 19.09 -3.32
N GLY A 80 13.81 19.59 -2.27
CA GLY A 80 14.99 19.00 -1.64
C GLY A 80 14.64 18.25 -0.35
N GLY A 81 15.58 17.46 0.18
CA GLY A 81 15.47 16.82 1.50
C GLY A 81 14.63 15.54 1.57
N GLY A 82 13.75 15.28 0.60
CA GLY A 82 12.81 14.15 0.63
C GLY A 82 13.09 13.05 -0.38
N GLY A 83 14.31 12.94 -0.90
CA GLY A 83 14.62 12.02 -1.99
C GLY A 83 14.24 12.57 -3.36
N ILE A 84 13.99 11.69 -4.32
CA ILE A 84 13.49 12.05 -5.65
C ILE A 84 11.99 11.90 -5.63
N THR A 85 11.27 12.99 -5.78
CA THR A 85 9.80 12.97 -5.88
C THR A 85 9.42 12.79 -7.36
N PRO A 86 8.65 11.77 -7.73
CA PRO A 86 8.14 11.60 -9.08
C PRO A 86 7.18 12.74 -9.44
N ASP A 87 7.07 13.07 -10.73
CA ASP A 87 6.15 14.10 -11.22
C ASP A 87 4.68 13.65 -11.12
N VAL A 88 4.44 12.35 -11.19
CA VAL A 88 3.12 11.73 -11.03
C VAL A 88 3.21 10.72 -9.89
N LEU A 89 2.47 10.97 -8.82
CA LEU A 89 2.33 10.06 -7.70
C LEU A 89 1.11 9.17 -7.95
N VAL A 90 1.36 7.88 -8.13
CA VAL A 90 0.30 6.87 -8.18
C VAL A 90 0.34 6.14 -6.84
N GLY A 91 -0.64 6.41 -6.01
CA GLY A 91 -0.83 5.71 -4.74
C GLY A 91 -1.76 4.50 -4.91
N PRO A 92 -1.72 3.54 -4.00
CA PRO A 92 -2.74 2.50 -3.93
C PRO A 92 -4.10 3.13 -3.60
N GLU A 93 -5.17 2.52 -4.11
CA GLU A 93 -6.51 2.90 -3.71
C GLU A 93 -6.69 2.59 -2.22
N THR A 94 -7.08 3.60 -1.44
CA THR A 94 -7.23 3.50 0.01
C THR A 94 -8.69 3.37 0.40
N LEU A 95 -8.91 2.68 1.51
CA LEU A 95 -10.22 2.55 2.14
C LEU A 95 -10.52 3.80 2.99
N ALA A 96 -11.80 4.19 3.05
CA ALA A 96 -12.26 5.22 3.96
C ALA A 96 -12.19 4.71 5.42
N PRO A 97 -12.15 5.60 6.43
CA PRO A 97 -12.06 5.19 7.83
C PRO A 97 -13.14 4.19 8.28
N ALA A 98 -14.39 4.37 7.83
CA ALA A 98 -15.48 3.46 8.15
C ALA A 98 -15.28 2.06 7.50
N GLU A 99 -14.78 2.04 6.25
CA GLU A 99 -14.44 0.78 5.56
C GLU A 99 -13.29 0.05 6.27
N VAL A 100 -12.29 0.79 6.76
CA VAL A 100 -11.17 0.22 7.55
C VAL A 100 -11.69 -0.44 8.82
N GLU A 101 -12.69 0.15 9.48
CA GLU A 101 -13.31 -0.42 10.67
C GLU A 101 -14.04 -1.75 10.34
N GLY A 102 -14.84 -1.78 9.28
CA GLY A 102 -15.46 -3.01 8.80
C GLY A 102 -14.44 -4.11 8.50
N VAL A 103 -13.36 -3.78 7.77
CA VAL A 103 -12.28 -4.72 7.50
C VAL A 103 -11.61 -5.19 8.80
N ARG A 104 -11.34 -4.30 9.75
CA ARG A 104 -10.74 -4.65 11.05
C ARG A 104 -11.59 -5.65 11.83
N ASN A 105 -12.90 -5.53 11.77
CA ASN A 105 -13.83 -6.45 12.41
C ASN A 105 -13.88 -7.83 11.71
N LEU A 106 -13.58 -7.88 10.41
CA LEU A 106 -13.43 -9.14 9.67
C LEU A 106 -12.09 -9.86 9.96
N PHE A 107 -11.02 -9.12 10.31
CA PHE A 107 -9.65 -9.65 10.45
C PHE A 107 -9.51 -10.80 11.46
N PRO A 108 -10.14 -10.82 12.65
CA PRO A 108 -9.99 -11.92 13.59
C PRO A 108 -10.41 -13.27 13.02
N ARG A 109 -11.25 -13.25 11.99
CA ARG A 109 -11.80 -14.44 11.31
C ARG A 109 -11.28 -14.62 9.89
N PHE A 110 -10.28 -13.83 9.52
CA PHE A 110 -9.80 -13.71 8.13
C PHE A 110 -9.41 -15.06 7.52
N GLY A 111 -8.81 -15.98 8.28
CA GLY A 111 -8.44 -17.29 7.77
C GLY A 111 -9.63 -18.12 7.30
N ARG A 112 -10.75 -18.06 8.03
CA ARG A 112 -12.00 -18.76 7.67
C ARG A 112 -12.74 -18.03 6.56
N PHE A 113 -12.78 -16.71 6.64
CA PHE A 113 -13.36 -15.87 5.60
C PHE A 113 -12.64 -16.05 4.25
N SER A 114 -11.30 -16.15 4.27
CA SER A 114 -10.52 -16.45 3.06
C SER A 114 -10.83 -17.82 2.47
N LEU A 115 -11.12 -18.82 3.31
CA LEU A 115 -11.54 -20.13 2.83
C LEU A 115 -12.94 -20.08 2.17
N ALA A 116 -13.87 -19.30 2.74
CA ALA A 116 -15.18 -19.08 2.13
C ALA A 116 -15.06 -18.34 0.78
N LEU A 117 -14.22 -17.30 0.71
CA LEU A 117 -13.91 -16.61 -0.54
C LEU A 117 -13.33 -17.56 -1.59
N PHE A 118 -12.37 -18.40 -1.20
CA PHE A 118 -11.76 -19.39 -2.10
C PHE A 118 -12.81 -20.37 -2.63
N ASN A 119 -13.63 -20.97 -1.76
CA ASN A 119 -14.65 -21.91 -2.18
C ASN A 119 -15.68 -21.27 -3.11
N PHE A 120 -16.10 -20.06 -2.81
CA PHE A 120 -17.01 -19.30 -3.67
C PHE A 120 -16.36 -18.97 -5.03
N ALA A 121 -15.08 -18.55 -5.04
CA ALA A 121 -14.36 -18.26 -6.28
C ALA A 121 -14.26 -19.50 -7.19
N VAL A 122 -13.94 -20.67 -6.64
CA VAL A 122 -13.88 -21.93 -7.40
C VAL A 122 -15.23 -22.25 -8.05
N GLU A 123 -16.32 -22.11 -7.30
CA GLU A 123 -17.66 -22.36 -7.82
C GLU A 123 -18.05 -21.33 -8.88
N TYR A 124 -17.74 -20.06 -8.64
CA TYR A 124 -17.98 -18.96 -9.57
C TYR A 124 -17.30 -19.17 -10.92
N VAL A 125 -16.03 -19.56 -10.93
CA VAL A 125 -15.29 -19.86 -12.19
C VAL A 125 -15.91 -21.05 -12.92
N ARG A 126 -16.36 -22.06 -12.16
CA ARG A 126 -17.01 -23.24 -12.75
C ARG A 126 -18.34 -22.90 -13.42
N GLU A 127 -19.10 -21.96 -12.86
CA GLU A 127 -20.37 -21.50 -13.43
C GLU A 127 -20.17 -20.49 -14.58
N HIS A 128 -19.01 -19.82 -14.63
CA HIS A 128 -18.68 -18.82 -15.63
C HIS A 128 -17.45 -19.20 -16.49
N PRO A 129 -17.52 -20.26 -17.31
CA PRO A 129 -16.35 -20.78 -18.05
C PRO A 129 -15.81 -19.83 -19.13
N ALA A 130 -16.55 -18.77 -19.48
CA ALA A 130 -16.18 -17.76 -20.46
C ALA A 130 -15.81 -16.42 -19.80
N LEU A 131 -15.28 -16.45 -18.58
CA LEU A 131 -14.88 -15.24 -17.86
C LEU A 131 -13.73 -14.53 -18.58
N GLU A 132 -13.94 -13.26 -18.95
CA GLU A 132 -12.92 -12.45 -19.61
C GLU A 132 -12.10 -11.64 -18.59
N THR A 133 -10.88 -11.24 -19.00
CA THR A 133 -10.06 -10.32 -18.22
C THR A 133 -10.76 -8.98 -18.04
N GLY A 134 -10.79 -8.47 -16.81
CA GLY A 134 -11.48 -7.22 -16.48
C GLY A 134 -12.94 -7.40 -16.08
N PHE A 135 -13.36 -8.63 -15.75
CA PHE A 135 -14.65 -8.90 -15.13
C PHE A 135 -14.79 -8.14 -13.82
N SER A 136 -16.00 -7.88 -13.40
CA SER A 136 -16.32 -7.32 -12.09
C SER A 136 -17.41 -8.14 -11.42
N VAL A 137 -17.22 -8.41 -10.14
CA VAL A 137 -18.20 -9.10 -9.30
C VAL A 137 -19.38 -8.16 -9.03
N SER A 138 -20.61 -8.65 -9.24
CA SER A 138 -21.82 -7.87 -9.00
C SER A 138 -22.18 -7.80 -7.51
N ASP A 139 -23.09 -6.88 -7.16
CA ASP A 139 -23.64 -6.82 -5.79
C ASP A 139 -24.42 -8.10 -5.46
N ALA A 140 -25.09 -8.71 -6.46
CA ALA A 140 -25.80 -9.96 -6.28
C ALA A 140 -24.86 -11.12 -5.92
N ASP A 141 -23.67 -11.17 -6.51
CA ASP A 141 -22.65 -12.18 -6.18
C ASP A 141 -22.14 -11.99 -4.75
N LEU A 142 -21.97 -10.75 -4.30
CA LEU A 142 -21.58 -10.45 -2.92
C LEU A 142 -22.67 -10.84 -1.91
N GLU A 143 -23.95 -10.66 -2.27
CA GLU A 143 -25.06 -11.15 -1.48
C GLU A 143 -25.07 -12.68 -1.38
N GLN A 144 -24.81 -13.37 -2.49
CA GLN A 144 -24.67 -14.83 -2.50
C GLN A 144 -23.48 -15.29 -1.67
N LEU A 145 -22.33 -14.61 -1.77
CA LEU A 145 -21.18 -14.87 -0.91
C LEU A 145 -21.58 -14.76 0.57
N PHE A 146 -22.22 -13.64 0.95
CA PHE A 146 -22.64 -13.44 2.34
C PHE A 146 -23.61 -14.53 2.82
N ALA A 147 -24.58 -14.88 1.98
CA ALA A 147 -25.54 -15.94 2.28
C ALA A 147 -24.91 -17.35 2.36
N SER A 148 -23.78 -17.56 1.69
CA SER A 148 -23.04 -18.82 1.70
C SER A 148 -22.11 -18.98 2.90
N LEU A 149 -21.91 -17.92 3.71
CA LEU A 149 -21.09 -17.99 4.92
C LEU A 149 -21.71 -18.99 5.89
N PRO A 150 -20.92 -19.94 6.42
CA PRO A 150 -21.44 -20.92 7.38
C PRO A 150 -21.99 -20.27 8.65
N GLU A 151 -22.98 -20.90 9.31
CA GLU A 151 -23.62 -20.38 10.53
C GLU A 151 -22.66 -20.09 11.68
N TRP A 152 -21.52 -20.79 11.76
CA TRP A 152 -20.46 -20.52 12.74
C TRP A 152 -19.62 -19.28 12.39
N GLU A 153 -19.79 -18.73 11.19
CA GLU A 153 -19.29 -17.42 10.76
C GLU A 153 -20.35 -16.31 10.95
N ALA A 154 -21.51 -16.64 11.51
CA ALA A 154 -22.57 -15.68 11.89
C ALA A 154 -22.09 -14.58 12.87
N GLU A 155 -20.84 -14.62 13.29
CA GLU A 155 -20.17 -13.53 13.99
C GLU A 155 -19.66 -12.42 13.03
N VAL A 156 -19.69 -12.61 11.71
CA VAL A 156 -19.53 -11.53 10.74
C VAL A 156 -20.89 -10.84 10.64
N SER A 157 -20.98 -9.68 11.26
CA SER A 157 -22.23 -8.92 11.18
C SER A 157 -22.46 -8.44 9.75
N ARG A 158 -23.73 -8.33 9.36
CA ARG A 158 -24.09 -7.75 8.08
C ARG A 158 -23.52 -6.33 7.93
N GLU A 159 -23.56 -5.55 9.01
CA GLU A 159 -23.05 -4.19 9.04
C GLU A 159 -21.54 -4.13 8.73
N ASP A 160 -20.73 -4.99 9.36
CA ASP A 160 -19.28 -5.06 9.11
C ASP A 160 -18.98 -5.51 7.68
N PHE A 161 -19.76 -6.46 7.15
CA PHE A 161 -19.63 -6.90 5.77
C PHE A 161 -19.93 -5.78 4.78
N ASP A 162 -21.01 -5.02 5.00
CA ASP A 162 -21.41 -3.89 4.16
C ASP A 162 -20.39 -2.76 4.22
N LEU A 163 -19.83 -2.46 5.40
CA LEU A 163 -18.73 -1.50 5.55
C LEU A 163 -17.47 -1.94 4.80
N ALA A 164 -17.18 -3.24 4.79
CA ALA A 164 -16.00 -3.79 4.12
C ALA A 164 -16.24 -4.16 2.64
N LEU A 165 -17.37 -3.81 2.05
CA LEU A 165 -17.84 -4.34 0.76
C LEU A 165 -16.81 -4.15 -0.38
N ARG A 166 -16.15 -2.97 -0.47
CA ARG A 166 -15.14 -2.72 -1.48
C ARG A 166 -13.91 -3.62 -1.31
N PHE A 167 -13.49 -3.82 -0.07
CA PHE A 167 -12.40 -4.73 0.25
C PHE A 167 -12.77 -6.17 -0.10
N VAL A 168 -13.96 -6.63 0.30
CA VAL A 168 -14.46 -7.99 0.02
C VAL A 168 -14.56 -8.24 -1.48
N ARG A 169 -15.11 -7.29 -2.25
CA ARG A 169 -15.19 -7.36 -3.71
C ARG A 169 -13.80 -7.53 -4.32
N TYR A 170 -12.85 -6.67 -3.94
CA TYR A 170 -11.49 -6.75 -4.44
C TYR A 170 -10.83 -8.11 -4.13
N GLN A 171 -11.01 -8.62 -2.91
CA GLN A 171 -10.44 -9.92 -2.52
C GLN A 171 -11.10 -11.07 -3.32
N LEU A 172 -12.41 -11.01 -3.54
CA LEU A 172 -13.12 -12.01 -4.32
C LEU A 172 -12.72 -11.97 -5.79
N GLU A 173 -12.67 -10.79 -6.42
CA GLU A 173 -12.19 -10.63 -7.81
C GLU A 173 -10.77 -11.14 -7.98
N ARG A 174 -9.90 -10.84 -7.02
CA ARG A 174 -8.53 -11.35 -7.01
C ARG A 174 -8.49 -12.88 -6.89
N GLU A 175 -9.31 -13.45 -6.02
CA GLU A 175 -9.36 -14.90 -5.82
C GLU A 175 -9.88 -15.61 -7.08
N ILE A 176 -10.93 -15.08 -7.71
CA ILE A 176 -11.46 -15.57 -8.98
C ILE A 176 -10.41 -15.50 -10.09
N ALA A 177 -9.62 -14.40 -10.16
CA ALA A 177 -8.59 -14.23 -11.18
C ALA A 177 -7.39 -15.19 -11.02
N ILE A 178 -7.24 -15.84 -9.88
CA ILE A 178 -6.17 -16.81 -9.61
C ILE A 178 -6.59 -18.23 -10.01
N GLN A 179 -7.90 -18.53 -10.03
CA GLN A 179 -8.44 -19.84 -10.41
C GLN A 179 -8.40 -20.07 -11.92
#